data_d76c2528e2ed31b7b55043b281c6ecae
#
_entry.id   d76c2528e2ed31b7b55043b281c6ecae
#
_cell.length_a   1.000
_cell.length_b   1.000
_cell.length_c   1.000
_cell.angle_alpha   90.00
_cell.angle_beta   90.00
_cell.angle_gamma   90.00
#
_symmetry.space_group_name_H-M   'P 1'
#
loop_
_entity.id
_entity.type
_entity.pdbx_description
1 polymer ?
#
loop_
_entity_poly.entity_id
_entity_poly.type
_entity_poly.pdbx_seq_one_letter_code
_entity_poly.pdbx_strand_id
1 'polypeptide(L)' 'MKEYEIVMTYMNACAGEAYPQRSFEEAELAAPADYIRRKHARDFDKFEKEIRPDGRIVYAWRGAVTYIYEFTEL' A
#
# COMPACT_ATOMS: atom_id res chain seq x y z
N MET A 1 0.80 -17.77 8.48
CA MET A 1 0.38 -16.68 7.58
C MET A 1 -1.00 -16.19 7.96
N LYS A 2 -1.27 -14.94 7.68
CA LYS A 2 -2.57 -14.33 7.95
C LYS A 2 -3.17 -13.81 6.66
N GLU A 3 -4.50 -13.77 6.61
CA GLU A 3 -5.19 -13.18 5.48
C GLU A 3 -5.37 -11.69 5.71
N TYR A 4 -5.12 -10.92 4.66
CA TYR A 4 -5.29 -9.48 4.67
C TYR A 4 -6.15 -9.02 3.51
N GLU A 5 -7.00 -8.04 3.79
CA GLU A 5 -7.61 -7.23 2.75
C GLU A 5 -6.67 -6.07 2.47
N ILE A 6 -6.36 -5.87 1.21
CA ILE A 6 -5.39 -4.86 0.77
C ILE A 6 -6.10 -3.86 -0.12
N VAL A 7 -6.08 -2.60 0.31
CA VAL A 7 -6.62 -1.51 -0.50
C VAL A 7 -5.46 -0.67 -1.00
N MET A 8 -5.28 -0.62 -2.30
CA MET A 8 -4.24 0.17 -2.92
C MET A 8 -4.85 1.43 -3.50
N THR A 9 -4.27 2.57 -3.17
CA THR A 9 -4.61 3.86 -3.76
C THR A 9 -3.43 4.35 -4.57
N TYR A 10 -3.68 4.72 -5.82
CA TYR A 10 -2.68 5.19 -6.75
C TYR A 10 -3.08 6.56 -7.26
N MET A 11 -2.15 7.51 -7.23
CA MET A 11 -2.36 8.83 -7.82
C MET A 11 -1.13 9.24 -8.60
N ASN A 12 -1.33 9.78 -9.80
CA ASN A 12 -0.25 10.31 -10.61
C ASN A 12 -0.51 11.80 -10.89
N ALA A 13 0.12 12.66 -10.08
CA ALA A 13 -0.04 14.10 -10.22
C ALA A 13 0.52 14.63 -11.54
N CYS A 14 1.54 13.98 -12.09
CA CYS A 14 2.18 14.41 -13.33
C CYS A 14 1.31 14.21 -14.57
N ALA A 15 0.33 13.32 -14.50
CA ALA A 15 -0.59 13.06 -15.60
C ALA A 15 -1.75 14.05 -15.66
N GLY A 16 -1.81 15.01 -14.74
CA GLY A 16 -2.91 15.97 -14.67
C GLY A 16 -4.23 15.36 -14.19
N GLU A 17 -4.18 14.11 -13.75
CA GLU A 17 -5.35 13.41 -13.26
C GLU A 17 -5.55 13.68 -11.78
N ALA A 18 -6.73 14.19 -11.44
CA ALA A 18 -7.05 14.53 -10.06
C ALA A 18 -7.68 13.37 -9.29
N TYR A 19 -7.93 12.24 -9.94
CA TYR A 19 -8.69 11.15 -9.35
C TYR A 19 -7.81 10.02 -8.89
N PRO A 20 -7.81 9.68 -7.59
CA PRO A 20 -7.12 8.50 -7.12
C PRO A 20 -7.79 7.24 -7.68
N GLN A 21 -6.97 6.30 -8.13
CA GLN A 21 -7.44 4.99 -8.54
C GLN A 21 -7.27 4.04 -7.37
N ARG A 22 -8.28 3.22 -7.12
CA ARG A 22 -8.27 2.26 -6.04
C ARG A 22 -8.45 0.85 -6.56
N SER A 23 -7.75 -0.08 -5.96
CA SER A 23 -7.95 -1.49 -6.21
C SER A 23 -8.02 -2.25 -4.89
N PHE A 24 -8.67 -3.40 -4.92
CA PHE A 24 -8.90 -4.23 -3.75
C PHE A 24 -8.38 -5.62 -4.03
N GLU A 25 -7.71 -6.21 -3.06
CA GLU A 25 -7.16 -7.55 -3.19
C GLU A 25 -7.16 -8.22 -1.82
N GLU A 26 -7.27 -9.53 -1.80
CA GLU A 26 -7.08 -10.33 -0.60
C GLU A 26 -5.88 -11.23 -0.82
N ALA A 27 -5.02 -11.36 0.19
CA ALA A 27 -3.85 -12.22 0.10
C ALA A 27 -3.46 -12.75 1.46
N GLU A 28 -2.88 -13.95 1.47
CA GLU A 28 -2.23 -14.50 2.65
C GLU A 28 -0.78 -14.03 2.66
N LEU A 29 -0.36 -13.45 3.78
CA LEU A 29 0.97 -12.89 3.93
C LEU A 29 1.54 -13.24 5.31
N ALA A 30 2.84 -13.51 5.36
CA ALA A 30 3.54 -13.62 6.63
C ALA A 30 3.62 -12.24 7.28
N ALA A 31 3.85 -11.19 6.49
CA ALA A 31 3.84 -9.81 6.94
C ALA A 31 3.46 -8.90 5.78
N PRO A 32 2.77 -7.77 6.04
CA PRO A 32 2.44 -6.80 4.99
C PRO A 32 3.64 -6.30 4.20
N ALA A 33 4.80 -6.17 4.86
CA ALA A 33 6.03 -5.74 4.20
C ALA A 33 6.42 -6.64 3.01
N ASP A 34 6.12 -7.93 3.10
CA ASP A 34 6.46 -8.87 2.03
C ASP A 34 5.71 -8.54 0.74
N TYR A 35 4.47 -8.08 0.86
CA TYR A 35 3.68 -7.67 -0.29
C TYR A 35 4.32 -6.45 -0.98
N ILE A 36 4.73 -5.46 -0.18
CA ILE A 36 5.36 -4.25 -0.71
C ILE A 36 6.70 -4.58 -1.37
N ARG A 37 7.51 -5.42 -0.74
CA ARG A 37 8.79 -5.84 -1.32
C ARG A 37 8.63 -6.53 -2.66
N ARG A 38 7.58 -7.33 -2.80
CA ARG A 38 7.31 -8.04 -4.05
C ARG A 38 6.88 -7.10 -5.16
N LYS A 39 6.06 -6.10 -4.83
CA LYS A 39 5.54 -5.14 -5.80
C LYS A 39 6.53 -4.04 -6.14
N HIS A 40 7.32 -3.61 -5.15
CA HIS A 40 8.21 -2.46 -5.27
C HIS A 40 9.60 -2.79 -4.71
N ALA A 41 10.23 -3.83 -5.27
CA ALA A 41 11.50 -4.33 -4.73
C ALA A 41 12.60 -3.27 -4.69
N ARG A 42 12.64 -2.37 -5.66
CA ARG A 42 13.65 -1.32 -5.73
C ARG A 42 13.36 -0.12 -4.85
N ASP A 43 12.08 0.11 -4.57
CA ASP A 43 11.63 1.32 -3.92
C ASP A 43 11.05 1.05 -2.53
N PHE A 44 11.25 -0.16 -2.02
CA PHE A 44 10.71 -0.56 -0.73
C PHE A 44 11.11 0.40 0.38
N ASP A 45 12.34 0.85 0.38
CA ASP A 45 12.88 1.77 1.38
C ASP A 45 12.30 3.18 1.31
N LYS A 46 11.60 3.50 0.23
CA LYS A 46 10.93 4.80 0.08
C LYS A 46 9.54 4.81 0.69
N PHE A 47 9.02 3.66 1.07
CA PHE A 47 7.72 3.56 1.71
C PHE A 47 7.83 3.85 3.19
N GLU A 48 6.90 4.63 3.71
CA GLU A 48 6.76 4.89 5.13
C GLU A 48 5.69 3.99 5.71
N LYS A 49 5.96 3.38 6.85
CA LYS A 49 5.02 2.51 7.54
C LYS A 49 4.30 3.30 8.62
N GLU A 50 2.99 3.13 8.68
CA GLU A 50 2.16 3.69 9.73
C GLU A 50 1.25 2.60 10.26
N ILE A 51 1.10 2.56 11.58
CA ILE A 51 0.14 1.67 12.23
C ILE A 51 -0.96 2.56 12.80
N ARG A 52 -2.18 2.37 12.32
CA ARG A 52 -3.32 3.19 12.74
C ARG A 52 -3.90 2.67 14.05
N PRO A 53 -4.62 3.51 14.79
CA PRO A 53 -5.23 3.10 16.06
C PRO A 53 -6.17 1.92 15.95
N ASP A 54 -6.80 1.73 14.80
CA ASP A 54 -7.72 0.60 14.55
C ASP A 54 -7.00 -0.70 14.18
N GLY A 55 -5.67 -0.70 14.15
CA GLY A 55 -4.85 -1.87 13.83
C GLY A 55 -4.48 -2.00 12.37
N ARG A 56 -4.95 -1.13 11.50
CA ARG A 56 -4.58 -1.16 10.10
C ARG A 56 -3.12 -0.78 9.91
N ILE A 57 -2.46 -1.46 8.99
CA ILE A 57 -1.07 -1.16 8.64
C ILE A 57 -1.08 -0.47 7.29
N VAL A 58 -0.43 0.68 7.21
CA VAL A 58 -0.38 1.48 6.00
C VAL A 58 1.06 1.66 5.55
N TYR A 59 1.32 1.39 4.28
CA TYR A 59 2.58 1.71 3.63
C TYR A 59 2.31 2.76 2.58
N ALA A 60 3.02 3.86 2.62
CA ALA A 60 2.79 4.97 1.70
C ALA A 60 4.11 5.49 1.14
N TRP A 61 4.12 5.72 -0.16
CA TRP A 61 5.19 6.42 -0.86
C TRP A 61 4.55 7.61 -1.57
N ARG A 62 4.91 8.80 -1.10
CA ARG A 62 4.36 10.05 -1.64
C ARG A 62 5.45 10.79 -2.41
N GLY A 63 5.24 10.91 -3.71
CA GLY A 63 6.13 11.61 -4.62
C GLY A 63 5.34 12.12 -5.81
N ALA A 64 5.98 12.20 -6.98
CA ALA A 64 5.28 12.52 -8.23
C ALA A 64 4.17 11.51 -8.49
N VAL A 65 4.41 10.26 -8.11
CA VAL A 65 3.41 9.20 -8.09
C VAL A 65 3.23 8.80 -6.63
N THR A 66 1.99 8.67 -6.20
CA THR A 66 1.66 8.28 -4.83
C THR A 66 1.08 6.88 -4.82
N TYR A 67 1.64 6.02 -3.98
CA TYR A 67 1.13 4.69 -3.70
C TYR A 67 0.80 4.59 -2.23
N ILE A 68 -0.42 4.18 -1.91
CA ILE A 68 -0.83 3.95 -0.52
C ILE A 68 -1.45 2.56 -0.46
N TYR A 69 -0.90 1.71 0.39
CA TYR A 69 -1.41 0.37 0.62
C TYR A 69 -1.90 0.26 2.05
N GLU A 70 -3.18 -0.06 2.21
CA GLU A 70 -3.78 -0.29 3.53
C GLU A 70 -4.03 -1.79 3.70
N PHE A 71 -3.54 -2.34 4.79
CA PHE A 71 -3.68 -3.76 5.11
C PHE A 71 -4.58 -3.92 6.32
N THR A 72 -5.66 -4.64 6.14
CA THR A 72 -6.58 -4.99 7.23
C THR A 72 -6.55 -6.50 7.42
N GLU A 73 -6.20 -6.97 8.60
CA GLU A 73 -6.23 -8.39 8.91
C GLU A 73 -7.68 -8.88 8.95
N LEU A 74 -7.92 -9.97 8.26
CA LEU A 74 -9.25 -10.59 8.20
C LEU A 74 -9.48 -11.65 9.29
#